data_d2a5626aad78b202de050f325669acd8
#
_entry.id   d2a5626aad78b202de050f325669acd8
#
_cell.length_a   1.000
_cell.length_b   1.000
_cell.length_c   1.000
_cell.angle_alpha   90.00
_cell.angle_beta   90.00
_cell.angle_gamma   90.00
#
_symmetry.space_group_name_H-M   'P 1'
#
loop_
_entity.id
_entity.type
_entity.pdbx_description
1 polymer ?
#
loop_
_entity_poly.entity_id
_entity_poly.type
_entity_poly.pdbx_seq_one_letter_code
_entity_poly.pdbx_strand_id
1 'polypeptide(L)'
;GSKIFYLHNLDTFSTNKRTTVIGQIVQQIKKWLIENNVGGIVLEDLKFQQSHDTDKYSNRKFHQFTYKKMLDSLIRMALRNGFSVKTVNPAYTSVIGKLKYSKKFGISVHETAAFTIVRRGLGFQERLPKEVVLLLKNKITTKLRIFVASMEESEKDTNTKKVYKKWLQTIKTWKDHHNWKLWSILHKTVYMNNQQLLFKI
;
A
#
# COMPACT_ATOMS: atom_id res chain seq x y z
N GLY A 1 -0.34 -20.35 -4.04
CA GLY A 1 -0.87 -19.74 -5.25
C GLY A 1 -1.57 -18.42 -4.95
N SER A 2 -1.89 -17.64 -5.99
CA SER A 2 -2.69 -16.42 -5.91
C SER A 2 -3.99 -16.59 -6.68
N LYS A 3 -5.05 -15.93 -6.24
CA LYS A 3 -6.32 -15.83 -6.95
C LYS A 3 -6.84 -14.40 -6.87
N ILE A 4 -7.28 -13.86 -8.01
CA ILE A 4 -7.86 -12.54 -8.10
C ILE A 4 -9.37 -12.67 -8.18
N PHE A 5 -10.09 -11.91 -7.36
CA PHE A 5 -11.54 -11.78 -7.37
C PHE A 5 -11.88 -10.36 -7.82
N TYR A 6 -12.65 -10.23 -8.89
CA TYR A 6 -12.99 -8.93 -9.47
C TYR A 6 -14.33 -8.43 -8.96
N LEU A 7 -14.36 -7.18 -8.54
CA LEU A 7 -15.55 -6.43 -8.15
C LEU A 7 -15.83 -5.36 -9.22
N HIS A 8 -16.61 -5.74 -10.26
CA HIS A 8 -16.93 -4.82 -11.34
C HIS A 8 -18.20 -4.01 -11.04
N ASN A 9 -18.21 -2.75 -11.46
CA ASN A 9 -19.39 -1.88 -11.54
C ASN A 9 -20.20 -1.70 -10.25
N LEU A 10 -19.57 -1.82 -9.06
CA LEU A 10 -20.26 -1.64 -7.79
C LEU A 10 -20.81 -0.22 -7.59
N ASP A 11 -20.22 0.76 -8.24
CA ASP A 11 -20.61 2.16 -8.25
C ASP A 11 -21.95 2.41 -8.98
N THR A 12 -22.25 1.62 -10.02
CA THR A 12 -23.49 1.75 -10.80
C THR A 12 -24.68 0.98 -10.19
N PHE A 13 -24.44 0.13 -9.19
CA PHE A 13 -25.47 -0.72 -8.62
C PHE A 13 -26.23 -0.06 -7.47
N SER A 14 -27.55 -0.40 -7.36
CA SER A 14 -28.33 -0.07 -6.18
C SER A 14 -27.72 -0.71 -4.91
N THR A 15 -28.04 -0.18 -3.74
CA THR A 15 -27.53 -0.67 -2.46
C THR A 15 -27.80 -2.17 -2.24
N ASN A 16 -28.99 -2.65 -2.62
CA ASN A 16 -29.37 -4.06 -2.50
C ASN A 16 -28.55 -4.94 -3.45
N LYS A 17 -28.47 -4.58 -4.73
CA LYS A 17 -27.67 -5.31 -5.73
C LYS A 17 -26.20 -5.37 -5.33
N ARG A 18 -25.64 -4.27 -4.83
CA ARG A 18 -24.29 -4.20 -4.32
C ARG A 18 -24.04 -5.16 -3.16
N THR A 19 -24.98 -5.23 -2.21
CA THR A 19 -24.93 -6.15 -1.08
C THR A 19 -24.92 -7.60 -1.54
N THR A 20 -25.76 -7.94 -2.51
CA THR A 20 -25.83 -9.28 -3.11
C THR A 20 -24.50 -9.66 -3.78
N VAL A 21 -23.94 -8.78 -4.61
CA VAL A 21 -22.66 -9.01 -5.30
C VAL A 21 -21.52 -9.21 -4.31
N ILE A 22 -21.43 -8.35 -3.28
CA ILE A 22 -20.44 -8.52 -2.21
C ILE A 22 -20.59 -9.88 -1.54
N GLY A 23 -21.83 -10.27 -1.22
CA GLY A 23 -22.12 -11.59 -0.61
C GLY A 23 -21.66 -12.74 -1.51
N GLN A 24 -21.92 -12.69 -2.80
CA GLN A 24 -21.51 -13.71 -3.76
C GLN A 24 -19.99 -13.85 -3.82
N ILE A 25 -19.25 -12.74 -3.87
CA ILE A 25 -17.77 -12.76 -3.88
C ILE A 25 -17.22 -13.29 -2.57
N VAL A 26 -17.79 -12.91 -1.44
CA VAL A 26 -17.39 -13.44 -0.12
C VAL A 26 -17.58 -14.97 -0.06
N GLN A 27 -18.65 -15.52 -0.66
CA GLN A 27 -18.84 -16.96 -0.75
C GLN A 27 -17.81 -17.64 -1.68
N GLN A 28 -17.45 -17.01 -2.80
CA GLN A 28 -16.38 -17.51 -3.68
C GLN A 28 -15.04 -17.54 -2.95
N ILE A 29 -14.71 -16.47 -2.20
CA ILE A 29 -13.50 -16.41 -1.38
C ILE A 29 -13.52 -17.50 -0.32
N LYS A 30 -14.63 -17.68 0.40
CA LYS A 30 -14.80 -18.77 1.38
C LYS A 30 -14.49 -20.13 0.77
N LYS A 31 -15.13 -20.45 -0.37
CA LYS A 31 -14.91 -21.71 -1.08
C LYS A 31 -13.43 -21.93 -1.37
N TRP A 32 -12.76 -20.91 -1.93
CA TRP A 32 -11.35 -20.98 -2.25
C TRP A 32 -10.45 -21.17 -1.00
N LEU A 33 -10.77 -20.51 0.11
CA LEU A 33 -10.03 -20.67 1.38
C LEU A 33 -10.12 -22.11 1.90
N ILE A 34 -11.30 -22.70 1.85
CA ILE A 34 -11.54 -24.11 2.27
C ILE A 34 -10.78 -25.07 1.37
N GLU A 35 -10.90 -24.93 0.04
CA GLU A 35 -10.23 -25.77 -0.95
C GLU A 35 -8.69 -25.74 -0.85
N ASN A 36 -8.14 -24.65 -0.33
CA ASN A 36 -6.69 -24.49 -0.15
C ASN A 36 -6.22 -24.70 1.31
N ASN A 37 -7.08 -25.24 2.18
CA ASN A 37 -6.77 -25.50 3.60
C ASN A 37 -6.22 -24.27 4.34
N VAL A 38 -6.79 -23.08 4.08
CA VAL A 38 -6.38 -21.83 4.71
C VAL A 38 -6.99 -21.73 6.11
N GLY A 39 -6.16 -21.56 7.14
CA GLY A 39 -6.60 -21.44 8.54
C GLY A 39 -6.94 -20.01 8.98
N GLY A 40 -6.60 -19.00 8.20
CA GLY A 40 -6.87 -17.61 8.57
C GLY A 40 -6.66 -16.62 7.44
N ILE A 41 -7.15 -15.41 7.64
CA ILE A 41 -7.02 -14.30 6.71
C ILE A 41 -6.33 -13.09 7.35
N VAL A 42 -5.56 -12.37 6.56
CA VAL A 42 -4.97 -11.09 6.96
C VAL A 42 -5.56 -10.00 6.07
N LEU A 43 -6.12 -8.97 6.69
CA LEU A 43 -6.78 -7.86 6.02
C LEU A 43 -6.05 -6.54 6.31
N GLU A 44 -6.27 -5.55 5.46
CA GLU A 44 -5.79 -4.20 5.67
C GLU A 44 -6.61 -3.50 6.77
N ASP A 45 -5.92 -2.86 7.73
CA ASP A 45 -6.54 -1.90 8.66
C ASP A 45 -6.63 -0.53 7.98
N LEU A 46 -7.72 -0.31 7.24
CA LEU A 46 -7.96 0.96 6.57
C LEU A 46 -8.61 1.96 7.52
N LYS A 47 -7.84 2.95 7.93
CA LYS A 47 -8.36 4.14 8.62
C LYS A 47 -8.90 5.12 7.57
N PHE A 48 -10.21 5.14 7.40
CA PHE A 48 -10.88 6.10 6.52
C PHE A 48 -10.89 7.47 7.18
N GLN A 49 -10.05 8.39 6.69
CA GLN A 49 -10.10 9.79 7.12
C GLN A 49 -11.26 10.51 6.42
N GLN A 50 -12.05 11.24 7.19
CA GLN A 50 -13.06 12.16 6.65
C GLN A 50 -12.34 13.37 6.03
N SER A 51 -12.43 13.55 4.72
CA SER A 51 -11.96 14.76 4.02
C SER A 51 -13.16 15.60 3.59
N HIS A 52 -13.07 16.91 3.77
CA HIS A 52 -14.17 17.86 3.59
C HIS A 52 -14.23 18.52 2.19
N ASP A 53 -13.70 17.92 1.14
CA ASP A 53 -13.68 18.46 -0.22
C ASP A 53 -14.88 17.97 -1.04
N THR A 54 -15.68 18.90 -1.59
CA THR A 54 -17.09 18.67 -1.93
C THR A 54 -17.43 17.84 -3.18
N ASP A 55 -16.63 17.78 -4.26
CA ASP A 55 -17.06 17.07 -5.50
C ASP A 55 -16.34 15.72 -5.74
N LYS A 56 -15.08 15.63 -5.38
CA LYS A 56 -14.37 14.34 -5.30
C LYS A 56 -14.78 13.53 -4.06
N TYR A 57 -15.52 14.14 -3.16
CA TYR A 57 -15.91 13.64 -1.87
C TYR A 57 -16.98 12.55 -1.94
N SER A 58 -18.01 12.71 -2.77
CA SER A 58 -19.10 11.74 -2.89
C SER A 58 -18.60 10.41 -3.47
N ASN A 59 -17.79 10.43 -4.52
CA ASN A 59 -17.19 9.24 -5.10
C ASN A 59 -16.21 8.56 -4.12
N ARG A 60 -15.43 9.34 -3.40
CA ARG A 60 -14.49 8.84 -2.38
C ARG A 60 -15.20 8.22 -1.19
N LYS A 61 -16.26 8.85 -0.65
CA LYS A 61 -17.14 8.27 0.40
C LYS A 61 -17.78 6.98 -0.06
N PHE A 62 -18.26 6.96 -1.30
CA PHE A 62 -18.92 5.81 -1.86
C PHE A 62 -17.98 4.59 -1.96
N HIS A 63 -16.78 4.78 -2.51
CA HIS A 63 -15.77 3.73 -2.57
C HIS A 63 -15.32 3.27 -1.18
N GLN A 64 -15.13 4.19 -0.24
CA GLN A 64 -14.78 3.87 1.15
C GLN A 64 -15.87 3.05 1.84
N PHE A 65 -17.14 3.42 1.67
CA PHE A 65 -18.28 2.71 2.25
C PHE A 65 -18.41 1.29 1.68
N THR A 66 -18.28 1.14 0.38
CA THR A 66 -18.36 -0.15 -0.31
C THR A 66 -17.21 -1.07 0.11
N TYR A 67 -16.00 -0.53 0.21
CA TYR A 67 -14.83 -1.27 0.65
C TYR A 67 -14.93 -1.69 2.11
N LYS A 68 -15.39 -0.80 3.00
CA LYS A 68 -15.66 -1.13 4.40
C LYS A 68 -16.66 -2.27 4.53
N LYS A 69 -17.78 -2.20 3.78
CA LYS A 69 -18.80 -3.25 3.76
C LYS A 69 -18.24 -4.59 3.30
N MET A 70 -17.34 -4.59 2.31
CA MET A 70 -16.64 -5.80 1.87
C MET A 70 -15.76 -6.38 2.97
N LEU A 71 -14.93 -5.57 3.63
CA LEU A 71 -14.07 -6.00 4.75
C LEU A 71 -14.90 -6.57 5.91
N ASP A 72 -15.97 -5.86 6.32
CA ASP A 72 -16.86 -6.32 7.39
C ASP A 72 -17.54 -7.65 7.03
N SER A 73 -17.87 -7.85 5.77
CA SER A 73 -18.47 -9.11 5.29
C SER A 73 -17.45 -10.25 5.28
N LEU A 74 -16.20 -10.00 4.91
CA LEU A 74 -15.10 -10.96 4.98
C LEU A 74 -14.78 -11.35 6.43
N ILE A 75 -14.72 -10.38 7.34
CA ILE A 75 -14.48 -10.64 8.76
C ILE A 75 -15.60 -11.54 9.34
N ARG A 76 -16.86 -11.17 9.10
CA ARG A 76 -18.01 -11.96 9.58
C ARG A 76 -18.01 -13.38 9.01
N MET A 77 -17.74 -13.52 7.72
CA MET A 77 -17.63 -14.82 7.06
C MET A 77 -16.50 -15.64 7.69
N ALA A 78 -15.33 -15.08 7.86
CA ALA A 78 -14.18 -15.77 8.42
C ALA A 78 -14.45 -16.27 9.84
N LEU A 79 -14.92 -15.39 10.73
CA LEU A 79 -15.24 -15.76 12.12
C LEU A 79 -16.33 -16.84 12.22
N ARG A 80 -17.40 -16.74 11.41
CA ARG A 80 -18.46 -17.76 11.39
C ARG A 80 -18.02 -19.14 10.88
N ASN A 81 -16.91 -19.21 10.15
CA ASN A 81 -16.39 -20.47 9.61
C ASN A 81 -15.09 -20.92 10.29
N GLY A 82 -14.75 -20.36 11.46
CA GLY A 82 -13.59 -20.77 12.24
C GLY A 82 -12.24 -20.32 11.70
N PHE A 83 -12.18 -19.41 10.73
CA PHE A 83 -10.92 -18.83 10.28
C PHE A 83 -10.42 -17.79 11.28
N SER A 84 -9.12 -17.79 11.53
CA SER A 84 -8.49 -16.67 12.25
C SER A 84 -8.47 -15.39 11.39
N VAL A 85 -8.66 -14.24 12.03
CA VAL A 85 -8.65 -12.93 11.34
C VAL A 85 -7.63 -12.02 12.00
N LYS A 86 -6.77 -11.40 11.19
CA LYS A 86 -5.83 -10.38 11.64
C LYS A 86 -5.88 -9.17 10.73
N THR A 87 -5.87 -7.98 11.30
CA THR A 87 -5.75 -6.72 10.55
C THR A 87 -4.36 -6.12 10.72
N VAL A 88 -3.82 -5.52 9.67
CA VAL A 88 -2.48 -4.92 9.67
C VAL A 88 -2.48 -3.59 8.95
N ASN A 89 -1.62 -2.67 9.38
CA ASN A 89 -1.43 -1.40 8.71
C ASN A 89 -0.91 -1.61 7.27
N PRO A 90 -1.61 -1.13 6.22
CA PRO A 90 -1.24 -1.34 4.81
C PRO A 90 -0.14 -0.41 4.30
N ALA A 91 0.35 0.53 5.12
CA ALA A 91 1.30 1.53 4.65
C ALA A 91 2.54 0.90 4.00
N TYR A 92 2.91 1.43 2.84
CA TYR A 92 4.07 1.05 2.03
C TYR A 92 4.06 -0.36 1.43
N THR A 93 2.99 -1.15 1.56
CA THR A 93 2.93 -2.53 1.06
C THR A 93 3.13 -2.60 -0.45
N SER A 94 2.56 -1.68 -1.22
CA SER A 94 2.75 -1.63 -2.68
C SER A 94 4.20 -1.31 -3.09
N VAL A 95 4.88 -0.41 -2.37
CA VAL A 95 6.30 -0.08 -2.63
C VAL A 95 7.19 -1.26 -2.25
N ILE A 96 6.96 -1.85 -1.10
CA ILE A 96 7.68 -3.04 -0.64
C ILE A 96 7.47 -4.18 -1.63
N GLY A 97 6.23 -4.44 -2.00
CA GLY A 97 5.86 -5.45 -2.99
C GLY A 97 6.58 -5.26 -4.31
N LYS A 98 6.49 -4.06 -4.89
CA LYS A 98 7.14 -3.70 -6.16
C LYS A 98 8.65 -3.90 -6.11
N LEU A 99 9.33 -3.35 -5.10
CA LEU A 99 10.79 -3.31 -5.06
C LEU A 99 11.43 -4.61 -4.57
N LYS A 100 10.70 -5.43 -3.81
CA LYS A 100 11.26 -6.62 -3.17
C LYS A 100 10.77 -7.93 -3.78
N TYR A 101 9.53 -7.98 -4.23
CA TYR A 101 8.87 -9.23 -4.57
C TYR A 101 8.40 -9.34 -6.01
N SER A 102 7.98 -8.24 -6.66
CA SER A 102 7.39 -8.30 -8.00
C SER A 102 8.33 -8.94 -9.01
N LYS A 103 9.57 -8.47 -9.11
CA LYS A 103 10.58 -9.05 -10.02
C LYS A 103 10.97 -10.48 -9.61
N LYS A 104 11.07 -10.74 -8.31
CA LYS A 104 11.48 -12.06 -7.78
C LYS A 104 10.47 -13.17 -8.11
N PHE A 105 9.19 -12.87 -8.06
CA PHE A 105 8.11 -13.84 -8.25
C PHE A 105 7.40 -13.75 -9.60
N GLY A 106 7.70 -12.73 -10.41
CA GLY A 106 7.04 -12.52 -11.71
C GLY A 106 5.55 -12.17 -11.60
N ILE A 107 5.11 -11.61 -10.48
CA ILE A 107 3.70 -11.28 -10.21
C ILE A 107 3.45 -9.78 -10.07
N SER A 108 2.20 -9.37 -10.20
CA SER A 108 1.79 -7.97 -10.20
C SER A 108 2.10 -7.24 -8.88
N VAL A 109 2.14 -5.91 -8.93
CA VAL A 109 2.32 -5.07 -7.72
C VAL A 109 1.18 -5.27 -6.72
N HIS A 110 -0.04 -5.50 -7.19
CA HIS A 110 -1.19 -5.75 -6.31
C HIS A 110 -1.07 -7.08 -5.56
N GLU A 111 -0.67 -8.15 -6.25
CA GLU A 111 -0.44 -9.45 -5.64
C GLU A 111 0.72 -9.40 -4.63
N THR A 112 1.81 -8.69 -4.96
CA THR A 112 2.94 -8.54 -4.04
C THR A 112 2.63 -7.62 -2.86
N ALA A 113 1.73 -6.64 -3.01
CA ALA A 113 1.20 -5.87 -1.90
C ALA A 113 0.39 -6.76 -0.94
N ALA A 114 -0.51 -7.60 -1.48
CA ALA A 114 -1.26 -8.58 -0.69
C ALA A 114 -0.33 -9.59 0.02
N PHE A 115 0.70 -10.09 -0.68
CA PHE A 115 1.73 -10.94 -0.09
C PHE A 115 2.46 -10.25 1.08
N THR A 116 2.78 -8.95 0.94
CA THR A 116 3.42 -8.16 1.99
C THR A 116 2.49 -8.00 3.21
N ILE A 117 1.17 -7.84 2.98
CA ILE A 117 0.15 -7.79 4.03
C ILE A 117 0.11 -9.10 4.83
N VAL A 118 0.07 -10.24 4.13
CA VAL A 118 0.10 -11.56 4.78
C VAL A 118 1.37 -11.75 5.60
N ARG A 119 2.54 -11.45 5.03
CA ARG A 119 3.82 -11.53 5.76
C ARG A 119 3.82 -10.67 7.03
N ARG A 120 3.28 -9.45 6.94
CA ARG A 120 3.13 -8.55 8.09
C ARG A 120 2.18 -9.14 9.14
N GLY A 121 1.10 -9.77 8.73
CA GLY A 121 0.19 -10.51 9.59
C GLY A 121 0.88 -11.66 10.35
N LEU A 122 1.81 -12.33 9.70
CA LEU A 122 2.63 -13.38 10.27
C LEU A 122 3.81 -12.87 11.14
N GLY A 123 3.93 -11.54 11.32
CA GLY A 123 4.97 -10.94 12.16
C GLY A 123 6.31 -10.67 11.46
N PHE A 124 6.42 -10.93 10.17
CA PHE A 124 7.65 -10.63 9.43
C PHE A 124 7.87 -9.14 9.27
N GLN A 125 9.11 -8.71 9.53
CA GLN A 125 9.55 -7.33 9.26
C GLN A 125 10.17 -7.23 7.87
N GLU A 126 9.79 -6.19 7.13
CA GLU A 126 10.30 -5.96 5.78
C GLU A 126 11.58 -5.11 5.83
N ARG A 127 12.72 -5.78 5.91
CA ARG A 127 14.04 -5.13 5.80
C ARG A 127 14.31 -4.71 4.35
N LEU A 128 15.10 -3.65 4.17
CA LEU A 128 15.49 -3.20 2.84
C LEU A 128 16.50 -4.17 2.22
N PRO A 129 16.28 -4.66 0.99
CA PRO A 129 17.29 -5.39 0.24
C PRO A 129 18.52 -4.51 -0.08
N LYS A 130 19.69 -5.15 -0.28
CA LYS A 130 20.92 -4.43 -0.61
C LYS A 130 20.77 -3.55 -1.87
N GLU A 131 20.08 -4.05 -2.88
CA GLU A 131 19.82 -3.35 -4.15
C GLU A 131 18.99 -2.08 -3.91
N VAL A 132 17.99 -2.14 -3.02
CA VAL A 132 17.16 -0.98 -2.64
C VAL A 132 17.96 0.03 -1.82
N VAL A 133 18.86 -0.42 -0.95
CA VAL A 133 19.80 0.46 -0.23
C VAL A 133 20.74 1.17 -1.20
N LEU A 134 21.26 0.49 -2.21
CA LEU A 134 22.09 1.10 -3.26
C LEU A 134 21.28 2.12 -4.08
N LEU A 135 20.05 1.82 -4.41
CA LEU A 135 19.13 2.76 -5.07
C LEU A 135 18.94 4.04 -4.26
N LEU A 136 18.69 3.91 -2.94
CA LEU A 136 18.60 5.05 -2.03
C LEU A 136 19.88 5.88 -2.00
N LYS A 137 21.02 5.25 -1.80
CA LYS A 137 22.32 5.93 -1.64
C LYS A 137 22.79 6.62 -2.92
N ASN A 138 22.59 6.00 -4.08
CA ASN A 138 23.12 6.50 -5.35
C ASN A 138 22.10 7.40 -6.06
N LYS A 139 21.02 6.78 -6.59
CA LYS A 139 20.06 7.52 -7.43
C LYS A 139 19.21 8.53 -6.65
N ILE A 140 18.66 8.13 -5.51
CA ILE A 140 17.72 8.98 -4.75
C ILE A 140 18.48 10.13 -4.09
N THR A 141 19.62 9.85 -3.48
CA THR A 141 20.46 10.88 -2.85
C THR A 141 20.92 11.92 -3.86
N THR A 142 21.42 11.51 -5.03
CA THR A 142 21.86 12.43 -6.09
C THR A 142 20.72 13.34 -6.53
N LYS A 143 19.55 12.79 -6.81
CA LYS A 143 18.39 13.60 -7.24
C LYS A 143 17.88 14.53 -6.15
N LEU A 144 17.83 14.08 -4.89
CA LEU A 144 17.46 14.96 -3.78
C LEU A 144 18.45 16.13 -3.60
N ARG A 145 19.75 15.89 -3.82
CA ARG A 145 20.76 16.95 -3.78
C ARG A 145 20.55 17.98 -4.88
N ILE A 146 20.28 17.53 -6.11
CA ILE A 146 19.97 18.42 -7.24
C ILE A 146 18.72 19.26 -6.92
N PHE A 147 17.66 18.64 -6.39
CA PHE A 147 16.45 19.36 -5.99
C PHE A 147 16.70 20.39 -4.88
N VAL A 148 17.48 20.04 -3.87
CA VAL A 148 17.82 20.98 -2.80
C VAL A 148 18.63 22.15 -3.34
N ALA A 149 19.58 21.92 -4.24
CA ALA A 149 20.39 22.98 -4.88
C ALA A 149 19.51 23.91 -5.73
N SER A 150 18.63 23.39 -6.58
CA SER A 150 17.71 24.20 -7.39
C SER A 150 16.73 25.05 -6.56
N MET A 151 16.41 24.62 -5.34
CA MET A 151 15.59 25.39 -4.40
C MET A 151 16.40 26.46 -3.64
N GLU A 152 17.73 26.36 -3.64
CA GLU A 152 18.59 27.38 -3.04
C GLU A 152 18.72 28.64 -3.92
N GLU A 153 18.56 28.47 -5.22
CA GLU A 153 18.52 29.55 -6.21
C GLU A 153 17.13 30.23 -6.31
N SER A 154 16.07 29.54 -5.87
CA SER A 154 14.72 30.10 -5.85
C SER A 154 14.24 30.23 -4.41
N GLU A 155 13.82 31.43 -3.99
CA GLU A 155 13.28 31.68 -2.64
C GLU A 155 11.98 30.90 -2.30
N LYS A 156 11.58 29.95 -3.14
CA LYS A 156 10.34 29.20 -3.02
C LYS A 156 10.48 27.99 -2.09
N ASP A 157 9.58 27.93 -1.11
CA ASP A 157 9.22 26.81 -0.23
C ASP A 157 10.35 26.25 0.69
N THR A 158 10.63 27.04 1.74
CA THR A 158 11.56 26.65 2.82
C THR A 158 11.15 25.35 3.54
N ASN A 159 9.86 24.99 3.57
CA ASN A 159 9.38 23.77 4.24
C ASN A 159 9.75 22.51 3.45
N THR A 160 9.54 22.51 2.15
CA THR A 160 9.90 21.38 1.27
C THR A 160 11.41 21.15 1.29
N LYS A 161 12.21 22.21 1.24
CA LYS A 161 13.67 22.14 1.37
C LYS A 161 14.12 21.52 2.69
N LYS A 162 13.51 21.90 3.82
CA LYS A 162 13.77 21.29 5.14
C LYS A 162 13.46 19.80 5.14
N VAL A 163 12.35 19.39 4.53
CA VAL A 163 11.96 17.97 4.41
C VAL A 163 12.99 17.19 3.60
N TYR A 164 13.45 17.68 2.46
CA TYR A 164 14.46 17.01 1.63
C TYR A 164 15.82 16.92 2.30
N LYS A 165 16.28 17.98 2.99
CA LYS A 165 17.50 17.93 3.81
C LYS A 165 17.40 16.87 4.91
N LYS A 166 16.23 16.74 5.57
CA LYS A 166 15.98 15.70 6.56
C LYS A 166 16.01 14.28 5.95
N TRP A 167 15.48 14.10 4.75
CA TRP A 167 15.57 12.80 4.06
C TRP A 167 17.01 12.45 3.69
N LEU A 168 17.79 13.39 3.16
CA LEU A 168 19.22 13.19 2.88
C LEU A 168 19.98 12.75 4.12
N GLN A 169 19.76 13.39 5.25
CA GLN A 169 20.37 13.00 6.52
C GLN A 169 19.91 11.59 6.96
N THR A 170 18.63 11.29 6.86
CA THR A 170 18.10 9.94 7.20
C THR A 170 18.71 8.86 6.32
N ILE A 171 18.94 9.12 5.02
CA ILE A 171 19.59 8.17 4.12
C ILE A 171 21.08 8.01 4.46
N LYS A 172 21.77 9.09 4.86
CA LYS A 172 23.18 9.03 5.27
C LYS A 172 23.36 8.14 6.50
N THR A 173 22.47 8.25 7.48
CA THR A 173 22.49 7.48 8.73
C THR A 173 21.49 6.33 8.74
N TRP A 174 21.28 5.70 7.59
CA TRP A 174 20.17 4.73 7.39
C TRP A 174 20.22 3.53 8.33
N LYS A 175 21.39 3.10 8.78
CA LYS A 175 21.54 1.98 9.73
C LYS A 175 20.92 2.27 11.10
N ASP A 176 20.89 3.56 11.48
CA ASP A 176 20.41 4.02 12.80
C ASP A 176 18.89 4.24 12.81
N HIS A 177 18.25 4.04 11.64
CA HIS A 177 16.82 4.27 11.51
C HIS A 177 16.04 2.98 11.28
N HIS A 178 14.84 2.92 11.87
CA HIS A 178 13.91 1.84 11.61
C HIS A 178 13.53 1.80 10.12
N ASN A 179 13.47 0.59 9.56
CA ASN A 179 13.16 0.35 8.13
C ASN A 179 11.93 1.12 7.64
N TRP A 180 10.94 1.36 8.50
CA TRP A 180 9.73 2.10 8.18
C TRP A 180 9.99 3.53 7.68
N LYS A 181 10.96 4.25 8.28
CA LYS A 181 11.36 5.59 7.81
C LYS A 181 11.90 5.56 6.38
N LEU A 182 12.70 4.55 6.07
CA LEU A 182 13.30 4.38 4.75
C LEU A 182 12.26 3.98 3.71
N TRP A 183 11.33 3.09 4.04
CA TRP A 183 10.18 2.77 3.19
C TRP A 183 9.28 3.99 2.95
N SER A 184 9.11 4.87 3.95
CA SER A 184 8.40 6.14 3.80
C SER A 184 9.08 7.07 2.78
N ILE A 185 10.41 7.21 2.84
CA ILE A 185 11.16 8.02 1.87
C ILE A 185 11.02 7.41 0.46
N LEU A 186 11.21 6.11 0.31
CA LEU A 186 11.00 5.41 -0.95
C LEU A 186 9.59 5.59 -1.51
N HIS A 187 8.57 5.43 -0.68
CA HIS A 187 7.19 5.65 -1.08
C HIS A 187 7.00 7.07 -1.64
N LYS A 188 7.43 8.07 -0.90
CA LYS A 188 7.31 9.46 -1.32
C LYS A 188 8.09 9.75 -2.59
N THR A 189 9.31 9.27 -2.72
CA THR A 189 10.17 9.51 -3.91
C THR A 189 9.73 8.72 -5.14
N VAL A 190 9.12 7.54 -4.99
CA VAL A 190 8.60 6.73 -6.11
C VAL A 190 7.24 7.23 -6.59
N TYR A 191 6.39 7.78 -5.69
CA TYR A 191 5.03 8.20 -6.03
C TYR A 191 4.83 9.71 -6.09
N MET A 192 5.81 10.53 -5.69
CA MET A 192 5.70 12.00 -5.67
C MET A 192 5.66 12.65 -7.06
N ASN A 193 5.82 11.91 -8.14
CA ASN A 193 5.90 12.54 -9.46
C ASN A 193 5.18 11.77 -10.57
N ASN A 194 3.88 12.05 -10.70
CA ASN A 194 3.21 11.90 -12.00
C ASN A 194 3.62 13.00 -13.01
N GLN A 195 4.41 14.00 -12.64
CA GLN A 195 4.81 15.10 -13.54
C GLN A 195 6.31 15.24 -13.80
N GLN A 196 7.17 14.65 -12.99
CA GLN A 196 8.61 14.58 -13.29
C GLN A 196 9.19 13.28 -12.75
N LEU A 197 9.37 12.35 -13.66
CA LEU A 197 9.92 11.01 -13.46
C LEU A 197 11.22 11.02 -12.66
N LEU A 198 11.11 10.97 -11.33
CA LEU A 198 12.27 10.67 -10.51
C LEU A 198 12.74 9.22 -10.73
N PHE A 199 11.83 8.29 -11.07
CA PHE A 199 12.21 6.90 -11.33
C PHE A 199 11.26 6.21 -12.33
N LYS A 200 11.69 6.00 -13.57
CA LYS A 200 11.34 4.77 -14.30
C LYS A 200 12.19 3.65 -13.69
N ILE A 201 11.57 2.79 -12.90
CA ILE A 201 12.14 1.52 -12.45
C ILE A 201 11.60 0.44 -13.35
#